data_90a112a4e5241dfc3da460abce96a16a
#
_entry.id   90a112a4e5241dfc3da460abce96a16a
#
_cell.length_a   1.000
_cell.length_b   1.000
_cell.length_c   1.000
_cell.angle_alpha   90.00
_cell.angle_beta   90.00
_cell.angle_gamma   90.00
#
_symmetry.space_group_name_H-M   'P 1'
#
loop_
_entity.id
_entity.type
_entity.pdbx_description
1 polymer ?
#
loop_
_entity_poly.entity_id
_entity_poly.type
_entity_poly.pdbx_seq_one_letter_code
_entity_poly.pdbx_strand_id
1 'polypeptide(L)'
;MKNGRKIIVAIMFIIGVIALLVGSVAYYRIVVEGSIKGTAGNAVFVLRDSDNSVWNNKVIDLGKVNPGDSGEFTVTMDATGSVVDMYATLEIERSNLPTNLKFYTTSDHKSELHKYYSLLEISNQTETLTIYWYWNPYINDEEDSKFINVSNLEANVRVNAIQISQYAMMKNGYNSSSSSDANGGTEFWNNTYKSYIRTIEFGNDLSDLPSSCTDANLCWDISYSASQKKKVYGYLMDSGLTIEETDSSTSTTVNKTLYNLYIVSEAPIFAPIYCSGIFKNFKNLIQINFNNNFNTSNVENMYGMFQWCKSLTDLDLSSFNTSKVTDMHMLFYDCPLLTNLNLSNFNTSGVTTLWQMFNNCGLLVSLDLSSFNTSNVTDMEGVFMKCSSLTSLNLNSFDTSKVTRMSSMFYNCSSLTNINLSSFNTSNVTNMSSMFHNCSSLAKLDLSNFNTLNVTSMDGVFSGCSSLTSLDLSNFNTSKVTSMPAMFMKCSSLISLNLNSFDTSNVTNMSGMFNGCLSLTSLDLSTFDTSKVTTFGNYYNLGMFYSCSKLTTTISMMNANVTDYTAMFSGAATDSGAIITVNYIADASTLVDSMIATKSSNSNVVKGTQL
;
A
#
# COMPACT_ATOMS: atom_id res chain seq x y z
N MET A 1 37.80 -12.46 -39.43
CA MET A 1 36.94 -12.36 -38.22
C MET A 1 37.35 -13.23 -37.04
N LYS A 2 38.09 -14.31 -37.21
CA LYS A 2 38.61 -15.13 -36.06
C LYS A 2 39.73 -14.48 -35.24
N ASN A 3 40.45 -13.53 -35.78
CA ASN A 3 41.60 -12.87 -35.08
C ASN A 3 41.16 -11.69 -34.20
N GLY A 4 40.06 -11.00 -34.48
CA GLY A 4 39.58 -9.89 -33.64
C GLY A 4 39.04 -10.32 -32.28
N ARG A 5 38.40 -11.48 -32.21
CA ARG A 5 37.86 -12.03 -30.94
C ARG A 5 38.99 -12.46 -29.97
N LYS A 6 40.11 -12.98 -30.50
CA LYS A 6 41.26 -13.37 -29.67
C LYS A 6 41.96 -12.15 -29.07
N ILE A 7 41.96 -11.00 -29.75
CA ILE A 7 42.56 -9.76 -29.28
C ILE A 7 41.72 -9.13 -28.15
N ILE A 8 40.40 -9.13 -28.24
CA ILE A 8 39.52 -8.59 -27.20
C ILE A 8 39.64 -9.41 -25.90
N VAL A 9 39.67 -10.74 -26.01
CA VAL A 9 39.85 -11.64 -24.86
C VAL A 9 41.25 -11.45 -24.24
N ALA A 10 42.27 -11.26 -25.06
CA ALA A 10 43.64 -11.02 -24.58
C ALA A 10 43.77 -9.65 -23.89
N ILE A 11 43.09 -8.61 -24.36
CA ILE A 11 43.09 -7.28 -23.73
C ILE A 11 42.36 -7.30 -22.38
N MET A 12 41.21 -7.98 -22.28
CA MET A 12 40.52 -8.15 -20.99
C MET A 12 41.33 -8.99 -19.99
N PHE A 13 42.08 -9.99 -20.45
CA PHE A 13 43.01 -10.77 -19.61
C PHE A 13 44.16 -9.94 -19.09
N ILE A 14 44.73 -9.07 -19.94
CA ILE A 14 45.84 -8.17 -19.56
C ILE A 14 45.39 -7.12 -18.53
N ILE A 15 44.17 -6.56 -18.68
CA ILE A 15 43.59 -5.62 -17.73
C ILE A 15 43.34 -6.32 -16.39
N GLY A 16 42.87 -7.56 -16.40
CA GLY A 16 42.70 -8.37 -15.19
C GLY A 16 44.00 -8.65 -14.44
N VAL A 17 45.09 -8.94 -15.15
CA VAL A 17 46.40 -9.22 -14.57
C VAL A 17 47.07 -7.95 -14.01
N ILE A 18 46.89 -6.80 -14.66
CA ILE A 18 47.38 -5.51 -14.15
C ILE A 18 46.68 -5.09 -12.87
N ALA A 19 45.39 -5.34 -12.74
CA ALA A 19 44.62 -5.07 -11.51
C ALA A 19 45.05 -5.94 -10.31
N LEU A 20 45.51 -7.17 -10.56
CA LEU A 20 46.08 -8.05 -9.54
C LEU A 20 47.43 -7.59 -9.00
N LEU A 21 48.23 -6.88 -9.80
CA LEU A 21 49.57 -6.40 -9.44
C LEU A 21 49.57 -5.10 -8.61
N VAL A 22 48.45 -4.36 -8.56
CA VAL A 22 48.37 -3.05 -7.89
C VAL A 22 47.61 -3.11 -6.56
N GLY A 23 47.18 -4.30 -6.12
CA GLY A 23 46.49 -4.49 -4.81
C GLY A 23 45.13 -3.81 -4.72
N SER A 24 44.57 -3.34 -5.82
CA SER A 24 43.21 -2.83 -5.90
C SER A 24 42.23 -3.97 -6.21
N VAL A 25 41.19 -4.12 -5.42
CA VAL A 25 40.11 -5.07 -5.64
C VAL A 25 39.44 -4.74 -6.97
N ALA A 26 39.65 -5.59 -7.99
CA ALA A 26 39.08 -5.36 -9.29
C ALA A 26 37.57 -5.63 -9.27
N TYR A 27 36.81 -4.67 -9.77
CA TYR A 27 35.38 -4.80 -10.02
C TYR A 27 35.18 -5.55 -11.34
N TYR A 28 34.59 -6.75 -11.29
CA TYR A 28 34.27 -7.50 -12.50
C TYR A 28 32.77 -7.52 -12.72
N ARG A 29 32.34 -6.92 -13.82
CA ARG A 29 31.00 -7.11 -14.39
C ARG A 29 31.12 -8.17 -15.48
N ILE A 30 30.52 -9.33 -15.25
CA ILE A 30 30.40 -10.37 -16.28
C ILE A 30 29.03 -10.21 -16.90
N VAL A 31 28.97 -9.71 -18.14
CA VAL A 31 27.75 -9.78 -18.96
C VAL A 31 27.88 -11.04 -19.78
N VAL A 32 27.10 -12.05 -19.47
CA VAL A 32 27.13 -13.30 -20.19
C VAL A 32 26.01 -13.30 -21.22
N GLU A 33 26.34 -12.91 -22.44
CA GLU A 33 25.57 -13.25 -23.63
C GLU A 33 26.11 -14.59 -24.11
N GLY A 34 25.54 -15.70 -23.62
CA GLY A 34 26.02 -17.06 -23.91
C GLY A 34 27.34 -17.41 -23.19
N SER A 35 27.59 -18.69 -22.99
CA SER A 35 28.59 -19.22 -22.08
C SER A 35 29.95 -18.53 -22.11
N ILE A 36 30.40 -18.02 -20.98
CA ILE A 36 31.81 -17.77 -20.72
C ILE A 36 32.17 -18.51 -19.43
N LYS A 37 33.11 -19.45 -19.54
CA LYS A 37 33.83 -19.93 -18.39
C LYS A 37 34.89 -18.86 -18.07
N GLY A 38 34.60 -17.98 -17.12
CA GLY A 38 35.53 -16.95 -16.67
C GLY A 38 36.11 -17.34 -15.33
N THR A 39 37.42 -17.43 -15.23
CA THR A 39 38.13 -17.46 -13.94
C THR A 39 38.85 -16.13 -13.80
N ALA A 40 38.42 -15.31 -12.87
CA ALA A 40 39.13 -14.10 -12.50
C ALA A 40 39.25 -14.06 -10.97
N GLY A 41 40.45 -14.16 -10.45
CA GLY A 41 40.74 -14.00 -9.03
C GLY A 41 39.95 -14.88 -8.08
N ASN A 42 39.81 -16.18 -8.34
CA ASN A 42 39.04 -17.15 -7.55
C ASN A 42 37.52 -17.02 -7.60
N ALA A 43 36.96 -16.22 -8.50
CA ALA A 43 35.54 -16.23 -8.82
C ALA A 43 35.26 -17.20 -9.97
N VAL A 44 34.36 -18.15 -9.77
CA VAL A 44 33.88 -19.08 -10.81
C VAL A 44 32.38 -18.90 -10.94
N PHE A 45 31.92 -18.60 -12.16
CA PHE A 45 30.49 -18.51 -12.46
C PHE A 45 30.22 -19.09 -13.84
N VAL A 46 29.31 -20.05 -13.92
CA VAL A 46 28.94 -20.75 -15.15
C VAL A 46 27.44 -20.82 -15.27
N LEU A 47 26.89 -20.45 -16.42
CA LEU A 47 25.50 -20.70 -16.73
C LEU A 47 25.35 -22.10 -17.37
N ARG A 48 24.36 -22.84 -16.92
CA ARG A 48 24.05 -24.18 -17.43
C ARG A 48 22.59 -24.27 -17.88
N ASP A 49 22.37 -25.12 -18.85
CA ASP A 49 21.06 -25.50 -19.36
C ASP A 49 20.44 -26.62 -18.48
N SER A 50 19.16 -26.93 -18.72
CA SER A 50 18.45 -28.01 -18.05
C SER A 50 19.12 -29.39 -18.22
N ASP A 51 19.89 -29.61 -19.28
CA ASP A 51 20.70 -30.81 -19.51
C ASP A 51 22.11 -30.73 -18.91
N ASN A 52 22.38 -29.72 -18.09
CA ASN A 52 23.68 -29.43 -17.46
C ASN A 52 24.79 -29.00 -18.45
N SER A 53 24.48 -28.76 -19.72
CA SER A 53 25.42 -28.21 -20.70
C SER A 53 25.69 -26.73 -20.42
N VAL A 54 26.91 -26.25 -20.78
CA VAL A 54 27.29 -24.85 -20.59
C VAL A 54 26.59 -23.97 -21.64
N TRP A 55 25.96 -22.89 -21.23
CA TRP A 55 25.30 -21.94 -22.12
C TRP A 55 26.28 -21.30 -23.10
N ASN A 56 26.00 -21.49 -24.40
CA ASN A 56 26.76 -20.92 -25.49
C ASN A 56 25.85 -20.04 -26.36
N ASN A 57 25.64 -18.77 -26.06
CA ASN A 57 24.81 -17.85 -26.82
C ASN A 57 23.41 -18.43 -27.13
N LYS A 58 22.62 -18.73 -26.14
CA LYS A 58 21.33 -19.36 -26.39
C LYS A 58 20.20 -18.34 -26.30
N VAL A 59 19.57 -18.15 -27.40
CA VAL A 59 18.21 -17.73 -27.53
C VAL A 59 17.35 -18.90 -27.06
N ILE A 60 16.47 -18.70 -26.12
CA ILE A 60 15.52 -19.74 -25.72
C ILE A 60 14.42 -19.79 -26.77
N ASP A 61 14.39 -20.90 -27.48
CA ASP A 61 13.34 -21.19 -28.44
C ASP A 61 12.08 -21.65 -27.69
N LEU A 62 11.05 -20.81 -27.69
CA LEU A 62 9.74 -21.15 -27.11
C LEU A 62 8.91 -22.02 -28.07
N GLY A 63 9.41 -22.26 -29.28
CA GLY A 63 8.72 -23.00 -30.32
C GLY A 63 7.60 -22.22 -30.99
N LYS A 64 6.68 -22.97 -31.61
CA LYS A 64 5.46 -22.40 -32.19
C LYS A 64 4.42 -22.28 -31.08
N VAL A 65 4.18 -21.07 -30.61
CA VAL A 65 3.23 -20.78 -29.51
C VAL A 65 2.05 -19.96 -30.02
N ASN A 66 0.91 -20.13 -29.38
CA ASN A 66 -0.34 -19.43 -29.66
C ASN A 66 -0.90 -18.81 -28.37
N PRO A 67 -1.80 -17.82 -28.48
CA PRO A 67 -2.51 -17.31 -27.30
C PRO A 67 -3.19 -18.44 -26.52
N GLY A 68 -2.91 -18.54 -25.23
CA GLY A 68 -3.37 -19.61 -24.34
C GLY A 68 -2.31 -20.67 -24.03
N ASP A 69 -1.22 -20.71 -24.78
CA ASP A 69 -0.12 -21.64 -24.50
C ASP A 69 0.73 -21.18 -23.31
N SER A 70 1.35 -22.16 -22.64
CA SER A 70 2.27 -21.94 -21.53
C SER A 70 3.42 -22.95 -21.59
N GLY A 71 4.51 -22.63 -20.89
CA GLY A 71 5.66 -23.54 -20.77
C GLY A 71 6.63 -23.07 -19.71
N GLU A 72 7.77 -23.72 -19.65
CA GLU A 72 8.84 -23.37 -18.72
C GLU A 72 10.22 -23.60 -19.31
N PHE A 73 11.22 -22.92 -18.76
CA PHE A 73 12.63 -23.21 -18.98
C PHE A 73 13.42 -22.95 -17.71
N THR A 74 14.59 -23.57 -17.57
CA THR A 74 15.45 -23.39 -16.39
C THR A 74 16.74 -22.67 -16.75
N VAL A 75 17.19 -21.83 -15.79
CA VAL A 75 18.49 -21.17 -15.84
C VAL A 75 19.25 -21.63 -14.59
N THR A 76 20.31 -22.41 -14.77
CA THR A 76 21.17 -22.85 -13.69
C THR A 76 22.44 -22.00 -13.64
N MET A 77 22.68 -21.41 -12.49
CA MET A 77 23.87 -20.62 -12.18
C MET A 77 24.77 -21.42 -11.27
N ASP A 78 25.95 -21.71 -11.74
CA ASP A 78 26.94 -22.53 -11.03
C ASP A 78 28.11 -21.66 -10.60
N ALA A 79 28.18 -21.36 -9.31
CA ALA A 79 29.27 -20.65 -8.65
C ALA A 79 30.17 -21.60 -7.84
N THR A 80 30.07 -22.92 -8.09
CA THR A 80 30.88 -23.95 -7.39
C THR A 80 32.36 -23.71 -7.64
N GLY A 81 33.14 -23.63 -6.57
CA GLY A 81 34.57 -23.29 -6.62
C GLY A 81 34.84 -21.81 -6.52
N SER A 82 33.83 -20.94 -6.45
CA SER A 82 34.02 -19.52 -6.12
C SER A 82 34.35 -19.38 -4.64
N VAL A 83 35.38 -18.64 -4.33
CA VAL A 83 35.74 -18.25 -2.95
C VAL A 83 35.23 -16.85 -2.60
N VAL A 84 34.47 -16.25 -3.49
CA VAL A 84 33.86 -14.93 -3.32
C VAL A 84 32.38 -15.00 -3.66
N ASP A 85 31.60 -14.24 -2.94
CA ASP A 85 30.17 -14.11 -3.19
C ASP A 85 29.90 -13.38 -4.51
N MET A 86 28.92 -13.85 -5.24
CA MET A 86 28.47 -13.28 -6.52
C MET A 86 27.05 -12.77 -6.37
N TYR A 87 26.76 -11.64 -6.99
CA TYR A 87 25.42 -11.12 -7.16
C TYR A 87 25.02 -11.27 -8.62
N ALA A 88 23.92 -11.94 -8.88
CA ALA A 88 23.44 -12.15 -10.24
C ALA A 88 22.06 -11.53 -10.46
N THR A 89 21.85 -10.93 -11.62
CA THR A 89 20.54 -10.46 -12.10
C THR A 89 20.20 -11.13 -13.41
N LEU A 90 18.95 -11.57 -13.57
CA LEU A 90 18.43 -12.12 -14.82
C LEU A 90 17.53 -11.11 -15.51
N GLU A 91 17.76 -10.88 -16.80
CA GLU A 91 16.96 -10.01 -17.65
C GLU A 91 16.41 -10.81 -18.83
N ILE A 92 15.11 -10.66 -19.14
CA ILE A 92 14.50 -11.18 -20.36
C ILE A 92 14.21 -10.00 -21.29
N GLU A 93 14.85 -10.00 -22.47
CA GLU A 93 14.63 -8.99 -23.48
C GLU A 93 13.30 -9.25 -24.21
N ARG A 94 12.39 -8.27 -24.17
CA ARG A 94 11.02 -8.39 -24.69
C ARG A 94 10.79 -7.78 -26.07
N SER A 95 11.80 -7.20 -26.68
CA SER A 95 11.65 -6.44 -27.94
C SER A 95 11.07 -7.25 -29.12
N ASN A 96 11.21 -8.58 -29.09
CA ASN A 96 10.76 -9.49 -30.13
C ASN A 96 9.72 -10.51 -29.63
N LEU A 97 9.00 -10.18 -28.56
CA LEU A 97 7.98 -11.04 -27.96
C LEU A 97 6.60 -10.35 -27.96
N PRO A 98 5.49 -11.12 -28.01
CA PRO A 98 4.17 -10.58 -27.82
C PRO A 98 4.05 -9.82 -26.48
N THR A 99 3.34 -8.71 -26.46
CA THR A 99 3.15 -7.89 -25.26
C THR A 99 2.44 -8.66 -24.14
N ASN A 100 1.51 -9.54 -24.53
CA ASN A 100 0.70 -10.34 -23.60
C ASN A 100 1.31 -11.71 -23.27
N LEU A 101 2.47 -12.04 -23.83
CA LEU A 101 3.28 -13.17 -23.39
C LEU A 101 4.11 -12.72 -22.18
N LYS A 102 3.84 -13.32 -21.02
CA LYS A 102 4.45 -12.94 -19.75
C LYS A 102 5.28 -14.07 -19.18
N PHE A 103 6.26 -13.72 -18.35
CA PHE A 103 7.15 -14.66 -17.66
C PHE A 103 6.89 -14.59 -16.16
N TYR A 104 7.08 -15.71 -15.48
CA TYR A 104 6.74 -15.87 -14.06
C TYR A 104 7.81 -16.68 -13.34
N THR A 105 7.95 -16.45 -12.05
CA THR A 105 8.84 -17.24 -11.17
C THR A 105 8.12 -18.37 -10.46
N THR A 106 6.79 -18.47 -10.62
CA THR A 106 5.96 -19.52 -10.03
C THR A 106 5.06 -20.18 -11.08
N SER A 107 4.83 -21.49 -10.95
CA SER A 107 4.04 -22.29 -11.89
C SER A 107 2.55 -21.92 -11.91
N ASP A 108 2.06 -21.22 -10.91
CA ASP A 108 0.68 -20.74 -10.83
C ASP A 108 0.46 -19.40 -11.54
N HIS A 109 1.48 -18.86 -12.19
CA HIS A 109 1.51 -17.60 -12.93
C HIS A 109 1.09 -16.36 -12.11
N LYS A 110 1.34 -16.38 -10.79
CA LYS A 110 1.02 -15.24 -9.92
C LYS A 110 2.18 -14.27 -9.71
N SER A 111 3.41 -14.76 -9.78
CA SER A 111 4.61 -13.94 -9.61
C SER A 111 5.21 -13.60 -10.97
N GLU A 112 4.72 -12.54 -11.61
CA GLU A 112 5.23 -12.08 -12.91
C GLU A 112 6.69 -11.64 -12.78
N LEU A 113 7.51 -12.15 -13.69
CA LEU A 113 8.88 -11.72 -13.87
C LEU A 113 8.87 -10.45 -14.71
N HIS A 114 9.02 -9.30 -14.06
CA HIS A 114 9.24 -8.04 -14.76
C HIS A 114 10.65 -8.02 -15.39
N LYS A 115 11.05 -6.90 -15.97
CA LYS A 115 12.27 -6.76 -16.77
C LYS A 115 13.53 -7.39 -16.14
N TYR A 116 13.62 -7.42 -14.80
CA TYR A 116 14.77 -7.93 -14.08
C TYR A 116 14.34 -8.81 -12.90
N TYR A 117 15.03 -9.93 -12.74
CA TYR A 117 14.95 -10.76 -11.53
C TYR A 117 16.29 -10.65 -10.78
N SER A 118 16.23 -10.20 -9.53
CA SER A 118 17.39 -10.08 -8.67
C SER A 118 17.63 -11.40 -7.97
N LEU A 119 18.69 -12.07 -8.35
CA LEU A 119 19.15 -13.28 -7.68
C LEU A 119 20.05 -12.89 -6.50
N LEU A 120 19.78 -13.48 -5.35
CA LEU A 120 20.56 -13.27 -4.15
C LEU A 120 21.97 -13.86 -4.29
N GLU A 121 22.85 -13.49 -3.35
CA GLU A 121 24.23 -13.94 -3.23
C GLU A 121 24.36 -15.43 -3.51
N ILE A 122 25.15 -15.76 -4.53
CA ILE A 122 25.51 -17.14 -4.84
C ILE A 122 26.97 -17.31 -4.41
N SER A 123 27.21 -18.06 -3.35
CA SER A 123 28.56 -18.39 -2.91
C SER A 123 28.80 -19.88 -2.95
N ASN A 124 29.82 -20.29 -3.70
CA ASN A 124 30.28 -21.69 -3.77
C ASN A 124 29.16 -22.75 -3.89
N GLN A 125 28.08 -22.43 -4.59
CA GLN A 125 26.92 -23.29 -4.77
C GLN A 125 26.33 -23.15 -6.18
N THR A 126 25.42 -24.06 -6.50
CA THR A 126 24.64 -24.01 -7.74
C THR A 126 23.22 -23.60 -7.40
N GLU A 127 22.70 -22.62 -8.12
CA GLU A 127 21.33 -22.14 -8.00
C GLU A 127 20.58 -22.36 -9.31
N THR A 128 19.37 -22.91 -9.25
CA THR A 128 18.55 -23.16 -10.43
C THR A 128 17.25 -22.40 -10.31
N LEU A 129 16.98 -21.54 -11.28
CA LEU A 129 15.73 -20.78 -11.40
C LEU A 129 14.90 -21.36 -12.52
N THR A 130 13.66 -21.75 -12.23
CA THR A 130 12.67 -22.13 -13.26
C THR A 130 11.85 -20.89 -13.61
N ILE A 131 11.79 -20.59 -14.89
CA ILE A 131 10.99 -19.51 -15.45
C ILE A 131 9.81 -20.12 -16.17
N TYR A 132 8.61 -19.75 -15.79
CA TYR A 132 7.36 -20.12 -16.42
C TYR A 132 6.93 -19.00 -17.36
N TRP A 133 6.30 -19.36 -18.49
CA TRP A 133 5.73 -18.36 -19.38
C TRP A 133 4.30 -18.73 -19.74
N TYR A 134 3.49 -17.69 -20.01
CA TYR A 134 2.09 -17.84 -20.40
C TYR A 134 1.68 -16.70 -21.33
N TRP A 135 1.05 -17.05 -22.45
CA TRP A 135 0.47 -16.08 -23.39
C TRP A 135 -1.02 -15.93 -23.11
N ASN A 136 -1.44 -14.81 -22.53
CA ASN A 136 -2.83 -14.57 -22.16
C ASN A 136 -3.73 -14.46 -23.41
N PRO A 137 -4.76 -15.31 -23.60
CA PRO A 137 -5.60 -15.32 -24.79
C PRO A 137 -6.71 -14.26 -24.78
N TYR A 138 -6.96 -13.60 -23.65
CA TYR A 138 -8.11 -12.70 -23.47
C TYR A 138 -7.84 -11.24 -23.80
N ILE A 139 -6.65 -10.88 -24.16
CA ILE A 139 -6.26 -9.50 -24.50
C ILE A 139 -6.06 -9.44 -26.00
N ASN A 140 -7.02 -8.84 -26.70
CA ASN A 140 -6.96 -8.59 -28.15
C ASN A 140 -6.10 -7.34 -28.38
N ASP A 141 -4.81 -7.53 -28.64
CA ASP A 141 -3.90 -6.48 -29.05
C ASP A 141 -3.52 -6.71 -30.52
N GLU A 142 -3.69 -5.68 -31.38
CA GLU A 142 -3.27 -5.75 -32.78
C GLU A 142 -1.75 -6.02 -32.90
N GLU A 143 -0.96 -5.65 -31.92
CA GLU A 143 0.47 -5.90 -31.88
C GLU A 143 0.80 -7.38 -31.68
N ASP A 144 0.04 -8.11 -30.88
CA ASP A 144 0.26 -9.54 -30.63
C ASP A 144 -0.12 -10.41 -31.83
N SER A 145 -1.03 -9.93 -32.70
CA SER A 145 -1.46 -10.65 -33.89
C SER A 145 -0.31 -10.94 -34.87
N LYS A 146 0.75 -10.15 -34.86
CA LYS A 146 1.96 -10.33 -35.70
C LYS A 146 2.74 -11.59 -35.35
N PHE A 147 2.58 -12.09 -34.13
CA PHE A 147 3.30 -13.26 -33.62
C PHE A 147 2.51 -14.57 -33.78
N ILE A 148 1.24 -14.50 -34.16
CA ILE A 148 0.41 -15.70 -34.42
C ILE A 148 0.96 -16.40 -35.67
N ASN A 149 1.26 -17.71 -35.55
CA ASN A 149 1.88 -18.55 -36.59
C ASN A 149 3.37 -18.29 -36.90
N VAL A 150 4.09 -17.56 -36.05
CA VAL A 150 5.55 -17.53 -36.10
C VAL A 150 6.06 -18.93 -35.76
N SER A 151 6.95 -19.49 -36.58
CA SER A 151 7.40 -20.89 -36.42
C SER A 151 8.30 -21.08 -35.18
N ASN A 152 9.05 -20.05 -34.79
CA ASN A 152 9.95 -20.07 -33.60
C ASN A 152 9.87 -18.72 -32.93
N LEU A 153 9.32 -18.69 -31.74
CA LEU A 153 9.34 -17.52 -30.86
C LEU A 153 10.54 -17.63 -29.92
N GLU A 154 11.38 -16.63 -29.92
CA GLU A 154 12.66 -16.65 -29.21
C GLU A 154 12.72 -15.61 -28.10
N ALA A 155 13.10 -16.04 -26.88
CA ALA A 155 13.34 -15.15 -25.75
C ALA A 155 14.84 -15.00 -25.50
N ASN A 156 15.34 -13.78 -25.58
CA ASN A 156 16.72 -13.47 -25.20
C ASN A 156 16.84 -13.31 -23.69
N VAL A 157 17.59 -14.19 -23.06
CA VAL A 157 17.83 -14.16 -21.62
C VAL A 157 19.27 -13.75 -21.35
N ARG A 158 19.45 -12.71 -20.52
CA ARG A 158 20.76 -12.22 -20.08
C ARG A 158 20.90 -12.43 -18.58
N VAL A 159 22.04 -12.90 -18.16
CA VAL A 159 22.41 -12.93 -16.74
C VAL A 159 23.65 -12.04 -16.53
N ASN A 160 23.53 -11.08 -15.64
CA ASN A 160 24.64 -10.26 -15.21
C ASN A 160 25.09 -10.76 -13.83
N ALA A 161 26.33 -11.20 -13.71
CA ALA A 161 26.92 -11.62 -12.43
C ALA A 161 28.05 -10.67 -12.05
N ILE A 162 28.05 -10.22 -10.79
CA ILE A 162 29.00 -9.27 -10.25
C ILE A 162 29.62 -9.88 -9.01
N GLN A 163 30.95 -9.90 -8.93
CA GLN A 163 31.66 -10.27 -7.72
C GLN A 163 31.43 -9.22 -6.62
N ILE A 164 30.91 -9.65 -5.47
CA ILE A 164 30.67 -8.77 -4.33
C ILE A 164 31.85 -8.90 -3.38
N SER A 165 32.85 -8.09 -3.56
CA SER A 165 33.98 -8.04 -2.61
C SER A 165 33.65 -7.29 -1.33
N GLN A 166 32.66 -6.41 -1.33
CA GLN A 166 32.06 -5.71 -0.18
C GLN A 166 30.80 -4.94 -0.61
N TYR A 167 29.83 -4.88 0.28
CA TYR A 167 28.57 -4.17 0.08
C TYR A 167 28.74 -2.66 0.17
N ALA A 168 28.10 -1.93 -0.73
CA ALA A 168 27.81 -0.53 -0.53
C ALA A 168 26.45 -0.43 0.17
N MET A 169 26.42 -0.35 1.48
CA MET A 169 25.18 -0.23 2.25
C MET A 169 24.90 1.24 2.59
N MET A 170 23.67 1.69 2.39
CA MET A 170 23.21 3.01 2.82
C MET A 170 22.97 3.07 4.32
N LYS A 171 23.08 4.27 4.89
CA LYS A 171 22.63 4.55 6.27
C LYS A 171 21.18 4.13 6.46
N ASN A 172 20.84 3.74 7.68
CA ASN A 172 19.46 3.49 8.06
C ASN A 172 18.60 4.73 7.76
N GLY A 173 17.34 4.48 7.51
CA GLY A 173 16.32 5.49 7.57
C GLY A 173 16.14 5.97 9.03
N TYR A 174 14.92 6.02 9.47
CA TYR A 174 14.57 6.42 10.83
C TYR A 174 15.01 5.37 11.88
N ASN A 175 15.61 5.81 12.98
CA ASN A 175 15.90 4.91 14.12
C ASN A 175 14.60 4.70 14.92
N SER A 176 14.07 3.48 14.94
CA SER A 176 12.77 3.11 15.51
C SER A 176 12.63 3.31 17.04
N SER A 177 13.68 3.75 17.72
CA SER A 177 13.67 3.93 19.18
C SER A 177 13.09 5.27 19.68
N SER A 178 12.78 6.23 18.79
CA SER A 178 12.16 7.49 19.18
C SER A 178 10.93 7.83 18.35
N SER A 179 9.75 7.62 18.91
CA SER A 179 8.45 8.06 18.35
C SER A 179 8.27 9.59 18.30
N SER A 180 9.29 10.35 18.63
CA SER A 180 9.18 11.80 18.88
C SER A 180 9.72 12.69 17.77
N ASP A 181 10.23 12.16 16.67
CA ASP A 181 10.76 13.01 15.59
C ASP A 181 9.65 13.42 14.62
N ALA A 182 8.78 14.32 15.09
CA ALA A 182 7.72 14.94 14.30
C ALA A 182 8.25 15.67 13.04
N ASN A 183 9.56 15.91 12.96
CA ASN A 183 10.22 16.63 11.85
C ASN A 183 10.79 15.70 10.77
N GLY A 184 10.63 14.39 10.89
CA GLY A 184 10.95 13.44 9.81
C GLY A 184 12.43 13.36 9.45
N GLY A 185 13.33 13.58 10.39
CA GLY A 185 14.77 13.39 10.21
C GLY A 185 15.10 11.93 9.89
N THR A 186 15.66 11.69 8.73
CA THR A 186 16.30 10.41 8.40
C THR A 186 17.78 10.53 8.65
N GLU A 187 18.39 9.49 9.22
CA GLU A 187 19.87 9.51 9.46
C GLU A 187 20.66 9.60 8.16
N PHE A 188 20.06 9.20 7.03
CA PHE A 188 20.77 9.16 5.76
C PHE A 188 20.78 10.49 5.02
N TRP A 189 19.84 11.41 5.28
CA TRP A 189 19.70 12.63 4.48
C TRP A 189 19.59 13.91 5.31
N ASN A 190 20.22 14.99 4.80
CA ASN A 190 20.15 16.30 5.42
C ASN A 190 18.75 16.93 5.24
N ASN A 191 18.09 17.25 6.35
CA ASN A 191 16.74 17.83 6.37
C ASN A 191 16.63 19.19 5.66
N THR A 192 17.71 19.95 5.55
CA THR A 192 17.71 21.28 4.93
C THR A 192 17.24 21.25 3.48
N TYR A 193 17.61 20.23 2.71
CA TYR A 193 17.29 20.15 1.28
C TYR A 193 16.14 19.20 0.96
N LYS A 194 15.69 18.41 1.92
CA LYS A 194 14.73 17.33 1.72
C LYS A 194 13.43 17.79 1.03
N SER A 195 12.90 18.95 1.45
CA SER A 195 11.69 19.53 0.87
C SER A 195 11.90 20.09 -0.54
N TYR A 196 13.13 20.24 -1.01
CA TYR A 196 13.47 20.82 -2.32
C TYR A 196 13.96 19.78 -3.33
N ILE A 197 13.93 18.48 -2.98
CA ILE A 197 14.30 17.42 -3.91
C ILE A 197 13.11 17.10 -4.80
N ARG A 198 13.34 17.14 -6.11
CA ARG A 198 12.36 16.88 -7.16
C ARG A 198 12.41 15.47 -7.70
N THR A 199 13.62 14.94 -7.92
CA THR A 199 13.83 13.55 -8.38
C THR A 199 14.94 12.91 -7.57
N ILE A 200 14.89 11.58 -7.45
CA ILE A 200 15.98 10.76 -6.89
C ILE A 200 16.40 9.75 -7.94
N GLU A 201 17.71 9.64 -8.18
CA GLU A 201 18.26 8.69 -9.13
C GLU A 201 19.38 7.88 -8.48
N PHE A 202 19.26 6.56 -8.54
CA PHE A 202 20.28 5.63 -8.11
C PHE A 202 21.20 5.27 -9.28
N GLY A 203 22.52 5.29 -9.09
CA GLY A 203 23.47 5.02 -10.14
C GLY A 203 24.78 4.39 -9.66
N ASN A 204 25.58 3.99 -10.63
CA ASN A 204 26.93 3.46 -10.41
C ASN A 204 28.02 4.31 -11.08
N ASP A 205 27.65 5.44 -11.67
CA ASP A 205 28.57 6.40 -12.26
C ASP A 205 28.94 7.45 -11.21
N LEU A 206 30.24 7.60 -11.00
CA LEU A 206 30.83 8.57 -10.07
C LEU A 206 31.48 9.74 -10.80
N SER A 207 31.35 9.83 -12.13
CA SER A 207 32.03 10.86 -12.94
C SER A 207 31.63 12.28 -12.57
N ASP A 208 30.34 12.46 -12.19
CA ASP A 208 29.77 13.75 -11.81
C ASP A 208 29.88 14.05 -10.30
N LEU A 209 30.50 13.12 -9.54
CA LEU A 209 30.69 13.32 -8.11
C LEU A 209 31.66 14.48 -7.86
N PRO A 210 31.31 15.46 -7.01
CA PRO A 210 32.25 16.52 -6.63
C PRO A 210 33.60 15.98 -6.10
N SER A 211 34.68 16.65 -6.38
CA SER A 211 36.04 16.24 -5.96
C SER A 211 36.19 16.10 -4.44
N SER A 212 35.28 16.72 -3.67
CA SER A 212 35.14 16.53 -2.22
C SER A 212 33.68 16.60 -1.83
N CYS A 213 33.20 15.62 -1.06
CA CYS A 213 31.84 15.61 -0.53
C CYS A 213 31.80 16.42 0.76
N THR A 214 31.21 17.62 0.68
CA THR A 214 31.00 18.57 1.76
C THR A 214 29.68 19.29 1.56
N ASP A 215 29.14 19.90 2.62
CA ASP A 215 27.92 20.71 2.53
C ASP A 215 28.03 21.84 1.49
N ALA A 216 29.20 22.44 1.34
CA ALA A 216 29.46 23.49 0.36
C ALA A 216 29.35 22.99 -1.10
N ASN A 217 29.60 21.71 -1.34
CA ASN A 217 29.52 21.08 -2.65
C ASN A 217 28.21 20.28 -2.82
N LEU A 218 27.27 20.41 -1.88
CA LEU A 218 25.98 19.69 -1.89
C LEU A 218 26.16 18.17 -2.07
N CYS A 219 27.17 17.60 -1.41
CA CYS A 219 27.52 16.18 -1.49
C CYS A 219 27.82 15.61 -0.10
N TRP A 220 27.36 14.40 0.16
CA TRP A 220 27.47 13.72 1.46
C TRP A 220 27.83 12.24 1.30
N ASP A 221 28.67 11.73 2.22
CA ASP A 221 28.85 10.30 2.43
C ASP A 221 27.65 9.77 3.23
N ILE A 222 26.80 9.00 2.55
CA ILE A 222 25.59 8.38 3.12
C ILE A 222 25.78 6.86 3.32
N SER A 223 27.01 6.41 3.43
CA SER A 223 27.34 5.02 3.74
C SER A 223 26.90 4.63 5.14
N TYR A 224 26.49 3.36 5.33
CA TYR A 224 26.07 2.80 6.62
C TYR A 224 27.15 2.96 7.71
N SER A 225 28.41 2.78 7.34
CA SER A 225 29.55 2.91 8.25
C SER A 225 30.68 3.71 7.62
N ALA A 226 31.36 4.52 8.43
CA ALA A 226 32.55 5.24 8.04
C ALA A 226 33.72 4.31 7.62
N SER A 227 33.74 3.07 8.13
CA SER A 227 34.73 2.05 7.77
C SER A 227 34.39 1.24 6.54
N GLN A 228 33.17 1.43 5.96
CA GLN A 228 32.73 0.74 4.75
C GLN A 228 33.66 1.07 3.58
N LYS A 229 34.18 0.06 2.88
CA LYS A 229 35.15 0.27 1.79
C LYS A 229 34.50 0.81 0.52
N LYS A 230 33.29 0.31 0.19
CA LYS A 230 32.50 0.79 -0.94
C LYS A 230 31.52 1.85 -0.44
N LYS A 231 31.84 3.11 -0.74
CA LYS A 231 31.08 4.25 -0.27
C LYS A 231 29.80 4.45 -1.07
N VAL A 232 28.76 4.95 -0.40
CA VAL A 232 27.57 5.49 -1.03
C VAL A 232 27.57 7.00 -0.84
N TYR A 233 27.43 7.73 -1.93
CA TYR A 233 27.37 9.18 -1.91
C TYR A 233 25.99 9.65 -2.37
N GLY A 234 25.50 10.71 -1.72
CA GLY A 234 24.37 11.48 -2.20
C GLY A 234 24.81 12.88 -2.58
N TYR A 235 24.48 13.35 -3.79
CA TYR A 235 24.78 14.72 -4.20
C TYR A 235 23.60 15.35 -4.94
N LEU A 236 23.52 16.69 -4.86
CA LEU A 236 22.46 17.46 -5.48
C LEU A 236 22.96 18.18 -6.73
N MET A 237 22.15 18.13 -7.77
CA MET A 237 22.28 18.98 -8.96
C MET A 237 21.07 19.90 -9.08
N ASP A 238 21.30 21.15 -9.45
CA ASP A 238 20.21 22.10 -9.74
C ASP A 238 19.33 21.55 -10.87
N SER A 239 18.03 21.44 -10.63
CA SER A 239 17.07 20.98 -11.64
C SER A 239 16.70 22.03 -12.69
N GLY A 240 17.17 23.27 -12.53
CA GLY A 240 16.75 24.42 -13.34
C GLY A 240 15.37 24.95 -12.99
N LEU A 241 14.73 24.43 -11.96
CA LEU A 241 13.39 24.82 -11.53
C LEU A 241 13.41 25.40 -10.12
N THR A 242 12.46 26.28 -9.84
CA THR A 242 12.25 26.88 -8.52
C THR A 242 10.82 26.69 -8.04
N ILE A 243 10.63 26.77 -6.73
CA ILE A 243 9.32 26.80 -6.07
C ILE A 243 9.23 28.05 -5.20
N GLU A 244 8.08 28.71 -5.22
CA GLU A 244 7.79 29.82 -4.33
C GLU A 244 7.47 29.31 -2.93
N GLU A 245 8.14 29.85 -1.93
CA GLU A 245 7.89 29.54 -0.53
C GLU A 245 7.62 30.85 0.22
N THR A 246 6.47 30.92 0.89
CA THR A 246 6.12 32.08 1.72
C THR A 246 6.42 31.78 3.18
N ASP A 247 7.31 32.55 3.76
CA ASP A 247 7.57 32.51 5.20
C ASP A 247 6.34 33.04 5.95
N SER A 248 5.70 32.16 6.71
CA SER A 248 4.48 32.50 7.47
C SER A 248 4.71 33.56 8.56
N SER A 249 5.95 33.75 9.01
CA SER A 249 6.30 34.72 10.06
C SER A 249 6.53 36.13 9.52
N THR A 250 7.08 36.23 8.29
CA THR A 250 7.44 37.50 7.66
C THR A 250 6.53 37.87 6.50
N SER A 251 5.67 36.96 6.02
CA SER A 251 4.86 37.09 4.80
C SER A 251 5.70 37.39 3.54
N THR A 252 7.02 37.07 3.57
CA THR A 252 7.89 37.25 2.41
C THR A 252 7.91 35.97 1.59
N THR A 253 7.73 36.12 0.27
CA THR A 253 7.84 35.01 -0.68
C THR A 253 9.22 35.01 -1.28
N VAL A 254 9.88 33.84 -1.26
CA VAL A 254 11.21 33.63 -1.84
C VAL A 254 11.18 32.43 -2.79
N ASN A 255 11.93 32.53 -3.88
CA ASN A 255 12.11 31.41 -4.78
C ASN A 255 13.21 30.48 -4.23
N LYS A 256 12.89 29.20 -4.07
CA LYS A 256 13.81 28.14 -3.65
C LYS A 256 14.11 27.24 -4.84
N THR A 257 15.38 26.95 -5.06
CA THR A 257 15.84 26.01 -6.09
C THR A 257 15.36 24.60 -5.77
N LEU A 258 14.83 23.88 -6.77
CA LEU A 258 14.58 22.46 -6.72
C LEU A 258 15.81 21.70 -7.23
N TYR A 259 16.10 20.57 -6.61
CA TYR A 259 17.28 19.75 -6.91
C TYR A 259 16.90 18.36 -7.36
N ASN A 260 17.76 17.76 -8.17
CA ASN A 260 17.80 16.33 -8.42
C ASN A 260 18.84 15.71 -7.49
N LEU A 261 18.46 14.67 -6.76
CA LEU A 261 19.33 13.92 -5.86
C LEU A 261 19.86 12.68 -6.60
N TYR A 262 21.16 12.55 -6.67
CA TYR A 262 21.84 11.36 -7.17
C TYR A 262 22.41 10.57 -6.00
N ILE A 263 22.09 9.28 -5.93
CA ILE A 263 22.60 8.34 -4.94
C ILE A 263 23.45 7.33 -5.69
N VAL A 264 24.77 7.41 -5.49
CA VAL A 264 25.73 6.69 -6.33
C VAL A 264 26.75 5.91 -5.51
N SER A 265 27.17 4.78 -6.08
CA SER A 265 28.26 3.96 -5.55
C SER A 265 28.91 3.19 -6.70
N GLU A 266 30.19 2.92 -6.60
CA GLU A 266 30.90 2.02 -7.53
C GLU A 266 30.49 0.53 -7.36
N ALA A 267 29.66 0.19 -6.38
CA ALA A 267 29.13 -1.14 -6.12
C ALA A 267 27.59 -1.09 -5.99
N PRO A 268 26.91 -2.23 -6.15
CA PRO A 268 25.47 -2.30 -5.90
C PRO A 268 25.11 -1.76 -4.51
N ILE A 269 24.11 -0.89 -4.45
CA ILE A 269 23.69 -0.24 -3.21
C ILE A 269 22.68 -1.13 -2.51
N PHE A 270 22.99 -1.59 -1.31
CA PHE A 270 22.07 -2.31 -0.45
C PHE A 270 21.29 -1.34 0.42
N ALA A 271 20.00 -1.53 0.43
CA ALA A 271 19.11 -0.89 1.39
C ALA A 271 19.49 -1.33 2.81
N PRO A 272 19.41 -0.44 3.79
CA PRO A 272 19.58 -0.84 5.18
C PRO A 272 18.48 -1.80 5.63
N ILE A 273 18.75 -2.60 6.67
CA ILE A 273 17.77 -3.53 7.25
C ILE A 273 16.49 -2.77 7.68
N TYR A 274 16.66 -1.57 8.22
CA TYR A 274 15.57 -0.66 8.61
C TYR A 274 15.46 0.47 7.60
N CYS A 275 14.57 0.31 6.62
CA CYS A 275 14.22 1.35 5.63
C CYS A 275 13.12 2.30 6.12
N SER A 276 12.83 2.30 7.42
CA SER A 276 11.79 3.16 7.99
C SER A 276 12.00 4.61 7.61
N GLY A 277 11.03 5.21 6.93
CA GLY A 277 11.03 6.62 6.57
C GLY A 277 12.18 7.10 5.68
N ILE A 278 12.89 6.21 4.98
CA ILE A 278 14.09 6.60 4.20
C ILE A 278 13.81 7.69 3.17
N PHE A 279 12.65 7.65 2.52
CA PHE A 279 12.19 8.70 1.60
C PHE A 279 11.03 9.53 2.18
N LYS A 280 10.84 9.50 3.49
CA LYS A 280 9.76 10.23 4.17
C LYS A 280 9.90 11.73 4.04
N ASN A 281 8.77 12.43 3.78
CA ASN A 281 8.67 13.89 3.77
C ASN A 281 9.46 14.60 2.66
N PHE A 282 9.73 13.91 1.55
CA PHE A 282 10.21 14.52 0.32
C PHE A 282 9.03 15.16 -0.43
N LYS A 283 8.59 16.33 0.03
CA LYS A 283 7.31 16.95 -0.35
C LYS A 283 7.19 17.27 -1.84
N ASN A 284 8.30 17.63 -2.50
CA ASN A 284 8.33 17.99 -3.92
C ASN A 284 8.87 16.86 -4.81
N LEU A 285 9.11 15.70 -4.26
CA LEU A 285 9.57 14.52 -4.98
C LEU A 285 8.47 14.01 -5.91
N ILE A 286 8.74 13.98 -7.22
CA ILE A 286 7.80 13.51 -8.25
C ILE A 286 8.11 12.09 -8.72
N GLN A 287 9.38 11.66 -8.63
CA GLN A 287 9.84 10.37 -9.16
C GLN A 287 11.09 9.89 -8.42
N ILE A 288 11.20 8.57 -8.26
CA ILE A 288 12.42 7.88 -7.86
C ILE A 288 12.76 6.87 -8.95
N ASN A 289 13.99 6.93 -9.45
CA ASN A 289 14.53 5.95 -10.37
C ASN A 289 15.57 5.10 -9.64
N PHE A 290 15.22 3.86 -9.33
CA PHE A 290 16.13 2.93 -8.65
C PHE A 290 17.17 2.32 -9.57
N ASN A 291 16.99 2.36 -10.92
CA ASN A 291 17.91 1.83 -11.94
C ASN A 291 18.41 0.41 -11.64
N ASN A 292 17.63 -0.41 -10.92
CA ASN A 292 18.04 -1.71 -10.38
C ASN A 292 19.32 -1.67 -9.52
N ASN A 293 19.68 -0.50 -9.00
CA ASN A 293 20.85 -0.29 -8.16
C ASN A 293 20.46 -0.02 -6.68
N PHE A 294 19.34 -0.54 -6.23
CA PHE A 294 18.90 -0.48 -4.84
C PHE A 294 18.34 -1.84 -4.41
N ASN A 295 19.18 -2.64 -3.78
CA ASN A 295 18.85 -3.99 -3.36
C ASN A 295 18.15 -4.01 -2.00
N THR A 296 16.91 -4.47 -1.94
CA THR A 296 16.09 -4.51 -0.72
C THR A 296 16.01 -5.90 -0.08
N SER A 297 16.79 -6.87 -0.54
CA SER A 297 16.69 -8.28 -0.09
C SER A 297 16.93 -8.52 1.41
N ASN A 298 17.56 -7.57 2.09
CA ASN A 298 17.81 -7.65 3.53
C ASN A 298 16.90 -6.73 4.36
N VAL A 299 15.92 -6.08 3.74
CA VAL A 299 15.02 -5.17 4.44
C VAL A 299 14.01 -5.94 5.28
N GLU A 300 13.94 -5.64 6.57
CA GLU A 300 12.99 -6.20 7.51
C GLU A 300 11.87 -5.21 7.88
N ASN A 301 12.11 -3.92 7.74
CA ASN A 301 11.15 -2.87 8.08
C ASN A 301 11.08 -1.79 7.00
N MET A 302 9.86 -1.56 6.47
CA MET A 302 9.55 -0.53 5.47
C MET A 302 8.55 0.52 6.01
N TYR A 303 8.43 0.66 7.32
CA TYR A 303 7.54 1.65 7.95
C TYR A 303 7.70 3.04 7.33
N GLY A 304 6.60 3.59 6.80
CA GLY A 304 6.56 4.96 6.30
C GLY A 304 7.63 5.32 5.28
N MET A 305 8.16 4.33 4.53
CA MET A 305 9.30 4.54 3.62
C MET A 305 9.07 5.69 2.65
N PHE A 306 7.84 5.86 2.13
CA PHE A 306 7.44 6.95 1.23
C PHE A 306 6.42 7.90 1.88
N GLN A 307 6.30 7.88 3.20
CA GLN A 307 5.33 8.71 3.93
C GLN A 307 5.53 10.20 3.63
N TRP A 308 4.41 10.91 3.31
CA TRP A 308 4.40 12.35 2.99
C TRP A 308 5.17 12.78 1.73
N CYS A 309 5.32 11.88 0.77
CA CYS A 309 5.78 12.22 -0.57
C CYS A 309 4.61 12.81 -1.39
N LYS A 310 4.25 14.06 -1.06
CA LYS A 310 2.99 14.68 -1.52
C LYS A 310 2.90 14.92 -3.02
N SER A 311 4.04 15.02 -3.70
CA SER A 311 4.13 15.25 -5.16
C SER A 311 4.45 13.99 -5.96
N LEU A 312 4.65 12.85 -5.31
CA LEU A 312 5.02 11.59 -5.96
C LEU A 312 3.85 11.10 -6.83
N THR A 313 4.10 10.96 -8.14
CA THR A 313 3.07 10.58 -9.12
C THR A 313 3.22 9.16 -9.61
N ASP A 314 4.46 8.67 -9.72
CA ASP A 314 4.80 7.36 -10.24
C ASP A 314 5.94 6.74 -9.44
N LEU A 315 5.87 5.43 -9.21
CA LEU A 315 6.86 4.72 -8.40
C LEU A 315 7.01 3.28 -8.88
N ASP A 316 8.15 2.98 -9.49
CA ASP A 316 8.49 1.62 -9.92
C ASP A 316 9.20 0.88 -8.77
N LEU A 317 8.53 -0.12 -8.22
CA LEU A 317 9.02 -1.01 -7.17
C LEU A 317 9.28 -2.44 -7.67
N SER A 318 9.32 -2.65 -8.98
CA SER A 318 9.47 -3.98 -9.60
C SER A 318 10.77 -4.70 -9.20
N SER A 319 11.80 -3.94 -8.79
CA SER A 319 13.08 -4.49 -8.29
C SER A 319 13.09 -4.81 -6.80
N PHE A 320 12.02 -4.50 -6.06
CA PHE A 320 12.00 -4.68 -4.61
C PHE A 320 11.78 -6.15 -4.23
N ASN A 321 12.63 -6.65 -3.35
CA ASN A 321 12.45 -7.91 -2.65
C ASN A 321 11.95 -7.63 -1.24
N THR A 322 10.73 -8.06 -0.93
CA THR A 322 10.09 -7.83 0.37
C THR A 322 9.95 -9.10 1.21
N SER A 323 10.65 -10.18 0.84
CA SER A 323 10.49 -11.51 1.47
C SER A 323 10.82 -11.57 2.96
N LYS A 324 11.64 -10.63 3.45
CA LYS A 324 12.02 -10.52 4.88
C LYS A 324 11.23 -9.42 5.62
N VAL A 325 10.40 -8.66 4.93
CA VAL A 325 9.70 -7.51 5.52
C VAL A 325 8.58 -7.98 6.45
N THR A 326 8.59 -7.46 7.67
CA THR A 326 7.59 -7.76 8.70
C THR A 326 6.68 -6.57 8.99
N ASP A 327 7.05 -5.37 8.57
CA ASP A 327 6.36 -4.13 8.88
C ASP A 327 6.28 -3.23 7.63
N MET A 328 5.04 -2.95 7.18
CA MET A 328 4.72 -2.07 6.05
C MET A 328 3.74 -0.96 6.44
N HIS A 329 3.54 -0.70 7.74
CA HIS A 329 2.59 0.33 8.12
C HIS A 329 2.99 1.71 7.59
N MET A 330 2.00 2.51 7.18
CA MET A 330 2.19 3.84 6.59
C MET A 330 3.14 3.90 5.37
N LEU A 331 3.41 2.78 4.67
CA LEU A 331 4.40 2.72 3.58
C LEU A 331 4.22 3.84 2.54
N PHE A 332 2.96 4.09 2.13
CA PHE A 332 2.58 5.16 1.18
C PHE A 332 1.65 6.21 1.82
N TYR A 333 1.72 6.39 3.12
CA TYR A 333 0.85 7.33 3.84
C TYR A 333 1.02 8.76 3.33
N ASP A 334 -0.09 9.39 2.96
CA ASP A 334 -0.15 10.78 2.48
C ASP A 334 0.69 11.03 1.20
N CYS A 335 0.50 10.13 0.20
CA CYS A 335 0.98 10.27 -1.17
C CYS A 335 -0.20 10.56 -2.12
N PRO A 336 -0.83 11.75 -2.03
CA PRO A 336 -2.13 12.04 -2.65
C PRO A 336 -2.12 12.05 -4.18
N LEU A 337 -0.96 12.26 -4.81
CA LEU A 337 -0.82 12.33 -6.26
C LEU A 337 -0.37 11.02 -6.91
N LEU A 338 -0.15 9.97 -6.12
CA LEU A 338 0.24 8.66 -6.64
C LEU A 338 -0.91 8.05 -7.45
N THR A 339 -0.67 7.79 -8.74
CA THR A 339 -1.70 7.30 -9.68
C THR A 339 -1.56 5.82 -10.00
N ASN A 340 -0.33 5.34 -10.13
CA ASN A 340 0.01 3.95 -10.45
C ASN A 340 0.92 3.37 -9.39
N LEU A 341 0.62 2.14 -8.99
CA LEU A 341 1.43 1.40 -8.04
C LEU A 341 1.35 -0.08 -8.35
N ASN A 342 2.45 -0.65 -8.85
CA ASN A 342 2.55 -2.08 -9.08
C ASN A 342 3.21 -2.76 -7.87
N LEU A 343 2.46 -3.62 -7.19
CA LEU A 343 2.91 -4.37 -6.01
C LEU A 343 2.88 -5.89 -6.25
N SER A 344 2.79 -6.34 -7.50
CA SER A 344 2.64 -7.76 -7.84
C SER A 344 3.81 -8.64 -7.40
N ASN A 345 5.00 -8.04 -7.21
CA ASN A 345 6.20 -8.70 -6.70
C ASN A 345 6.33 -8.69 -5.16
N PHE A 346 5.39 -8.03 -4.45
CA PHE A 346 5.47 -7.94 -2.99
C PHE A 346 5.13 -9.27 -2.32
N ASN A 347 6.06 -9.80 -1.56
CA ASN A 347 5.82 -10.90 -0.63
C ASN A 347 5.47 -10.31 0.74
N THR A 348 4.23 -10.45 1.17
CA THR A 348 3.74 -9.93 2.45
C THR A 348 3.53 -11.02 3.49
N SER A 349 4.00 -12.25 3.25
CA SER A 349 3.78 -13.39 4.15
C SER A 349 4.36 -13.20 5.57
N GLY A 350 5.39 -12.37 5.72
CA GLY A 350 5.97 -11.99 7.02
C GLY A 350 5.31 -10.78 7.68
N VAL A 351 4.43 -10.06 6.97
CA VAL A 351 3.91 -8.77 7.44
C VAL A 351 2.86 -8.95 8.52
N THR A 352 3.00 -8.22 9.62
CA THR A 352 2.11 -8.28 10.78
C THR A 352 1.17 -7.08 10.89
N THR A 353 1.46 -5.97 10.22
CA THR A 353 0.63 -4.77 10.22
C THR A 353 0.63 -4.08 8.85
N LEU A 354 -0.56 -3.69 8.40
CA LEU A 354 -0.79 -2.85 7.21
C LEU A 354 -1.41 -1.49 7.62
N TRP A 355 -1.32 -1.13 8.89
CA TRP A 355 -1.92 0.08 9.45
C TRP A 355 -1.62 1.29 8.57
N GLN A 356 -2.69 1.92 8.04
CA GLN A 356 -2.65 3.14 7.22
C GLN A 356 -1.71 3.08 5.99
N MET A 357 -1.47 1.88 5.42
CA MET A 357 -0.48 1.69 4.35
C MET A 357 -0.71 2.60 3.14
N PHE A 358 -1.97 2.79 2.72
CA PHE A 358 -2.35 3.64 1.57
C PHE A 358 -3.18 4.86 1.99
N ASN A 359 -3.15 5.25 3.27
CA ASN A 359 -3.94 6.39 3.75
C ASN A 359 -3.62 7.66 2.96
N ASN A 360 -4.66 8.31 2.43
CA ASN A 360 -4.59 9.52 1.62
C ASN A 360 -3.80 9.37 0.31
N CYS A 361 -3.86 8.19 -0.34
CA CYS A 361 -3.47 8.00 -1.74
C CYS A 361 -4.68 8.34 -2.63
N GLY A 362 -5.04 9.62 -2.67
CA GLY A 362 -6.32 10.11 -3.19
C GLY A 362 -6.55 9.90 -4.67
N LEU A 363 -5.51 9.80 -5.50
CA LEU A 363 -5.61 9.61 -6.96
C LEU A 363 -5.44 8.15 -7.42
N LEU A 364 -5.24 7.18 -6.52
CA LEU A 364 -5.27 5.77 -6.90
C LEU A 364 -6.68 5.36 -7.36
N VAL A 365 -6.82 4.96 -8.62
CA VAL A 365 -8.10 4.54 -9.22
C VAL A 365 -8.32 3.04 -9.02
N SER A 366 -7.26 2.25 -9.12
CA SER A 366 -7.25 0.80 -8.91
C SER A 366 -5.96 0.38 -8.23
N LEU A 367 -6.00 -0.76 -7.55
CA LEU A 367 -4.84 -1.34 -6.87
C LEU A 367 -4.94 -2.86 -6.94
N ASP A 368 -3.93 -3.51 -7.51
CA ASP A 368 -3.84 -4.97 -7.51
C ASP A 368 -3.09 -5.46 -6.27
N LEU A 369 -3.80 -6.15 -5.40
CA LEU A 369 -3.30 -6.75 -4.17
C LEU A 369 -3.39 -8.28 -4.19
N SER A 370 -3.54 -8.89 -5.37
CA SER A 370 -3.71 -10.35 -5.51
C SER A 370 -2.51 -11.15 -5.00
N SER A 371 -1.31 -10.55 -4.96
CA SER A 371 -0.08 -11.12 -4.39
C SER A 371 -0.02 -11.06 -2.87
N PHE A 372 -0.91 -10.28 -2.21
CA PHE A 372 -0.81 -10.09 -0.76
C PHE A 372 -1.28 -11.32 0.01
N ASN A 373 -0.40 -11.82 0.86
CA ASN A 373 -0.72 -12.80 1.90
C ASN A 373 -0.86 -12.06 3.24
N THR A 374 -2.08 -11.98 3.77
CA THR A 374 -2.37 -11.25 5.00
C THR A 374 -2.59 -12.16 6.22
N SER A 375 -2.27 -13.45 6.12
CA SER A 375 -2.53 -14.46 7.16
C SER A 375 -1.82 -14.18 8.51
N ASN A 376 -0.83 -13.29 8.54
CA ASN A 376 -0.15 -12.86 9.75
C ASN A 376 -0.52 -11.43 10.20
N VAL A 377 -1.35 -10.72 9.43
CA VAL A 377 -1.73 -9.34 9.74
C VAL A 377 -2.74 -9.30 10.90
N THR A 378 -2.45 -8.46 11.88
CA THR A 378 -3.32 -8.25 13.07
C THR A 378 -3.98 -6.87 13.08
N ASP A 379 -3.45 -5.91 12.33
CA ASP A 379 -3.95 -4.53 12.27
C ASP A 379 -4.11 -4.06 10.83
N MET A 380 -5.36 -3.76 10.45
CA MET A 380 -5.75 -3.21 9.15
C MET A 380 -6.47 -1.84 9.30
N GLU A 381 -6.27 -1.15 10.43
CA GLU A 381 -6.89 0.17 10.62
C GLU A 381 -6.45 1.15 9.55
N GLY A 382 -7.42 1.78 8.88
CA GLY A 382 -7.20 2.84 7.91
C GLY A 382 -6.37 2.48 6.68
N VAL A 383 -6.26 1.19 6.30
CA VAL A 383 -5.41 0.75 5.17
C VAL A 383 -5.68 1.55 3.91
N PHE A 384 -6.96 1.76 3.55
CA PHE A 384 -7.38 2.51 2.35
C PHE A 384 -8.05 3.84 2.70
N MET A 385 -7.84 4.36 3.91
CA MET A 385 -8.45 5.61 4.35
C MET A 385 -8.13 6.75 3.38
N LYS A 386 -9.17 7.49 2.92
CA LYS A 386 -9.07 8.61 1.97
C LYS A 386 -8.50 8.26 0.58
N CYS A 387 -8.60 7.01 0.14
CA CYS A 387 -8.39 6.65 -1.26
C CYS A 387 -9.63 7.05 -2.07
N SER A 388 -9.83 8.36 -2.26
CA SER A 388 -11.09 8.94 -2.73
C SER A 388 -11.42 8.64 -4.19
N SER A 389 -10.43 8.33 -5.03
CA SER A 389 -10.62 7.97 -6.45
C SER A 389 -10.73 6.46 -6.68
N LEU A 390 -10.57 5.63 -5.64
CA LEU A 390 -10.62 4.19 -5.76
C LEU A 390 -12.04 3.73 -6.10
N THR A 391 -12.23 3.12 -7.29
CA THR A 391 -13.55 2.73 -7.80
C THR A 391 -13.91 1.28 -7.49
N SER A 392 -12.90 0.42 -7.43
CA SER A 392 -13.01 -1.00 -7.11
C SER A 392 -11.75 -1.51 -6.43
N LEU A 393 -11.89 -2.59 -5.66
CA LEU A 393 -10.77 -3.21 -4.96
C LEU A 393 -11.01 -4.72 -4.87
N ASN A 394 -10.03 -5.52 -5.31
CA ASN A 394 -10.07 -6.97 -5.18
C ASN A 394 -9.33 -7.39 -3.90
N LEU A 395 -10.07 -7.87 -2.92
CA LEU A 395 -9.56 -8.33 -1.62
C LEU A 395 -9.72 -9.85 -1.42
N ASN A 396 -9.95 -10.62 -2.48
CA ASN A 396 -10.22 -12.06 -2.38
C ASN A 396 -9.05 -12.87 -1.78
N SER A 397 -7.82 -12.34 -1.87
CA SER A 397 -6.61 -12.95 -1.26
C SER A 397 -6.45 -12.63 0.23
N PHE A 398 -7.27 -11.72 0.79
CA PHE A 398 -7.11 -11.29 2.17
C PHE A 398 -7.63 -12.33 3.15
N ASP A 399 -6.75 -12.87 3.96
CA ASP A 399 -7.09 -13.61 5.19
C ASP A 399 -7.09 -12.63 6.36
N THR A 400 -8.26 -12.40 6.94
CA THR A 400 -8.43 -11.48 8.07
C THR A 400 -8.66 -12.19 9.40
N SER A 401 -8.40 -13.50 9.46
CA SER A 401 -8.69 -14.34 10.62
C SER A 401 -7.95 -13.93 11.91
N LYS A 402 -6.81 -13.24 11.78
CA LYS A 402 -6.04 -12.70 12.93
C LYS A 402 -6.26 -11.22 13.19
N VAL A 403 -7.02 -10.53 12.33
CA VAL A 403 -7.19 -9.08 12.43
C VAL A 403 -8.08 -8.73 13.62
N THR A 404 -7.61 -7.79 14.43
CA THR A 404 -8.34 -7.28 15.61
C THR A 404 -8.84 -5.85 15.43
N ARG A 405 -8.25 -5.07 14.50
CA ARG A 405 -8.59 -3.67 14.23
C ARG A 405 -8.85 -3.46 12.75
N MET A 406 -10.08 -2.99 12.44
CA MET A 406 -10.51 -2.62 11.07
C MET A 406 -11.11 -1.21 11.03
N SER A 407 -10.90 -0.41 12.08
CA SER A 407 -11.44 0.96 12.13
C SER A 407 -10.95 1.77 10.94
N SER A 408 -11.84 2.57 10.36
CA SER A 408 -11.55 3.49 9.24
C SER A 408 -10.94 2.83 7.99
N MET A 409 -11.05 1.50 7.80
CA MET A 409 -10.36 0.79 6.70
C MET A 409 -10.68 1.38 5.32
N PHE A 410 -11.95 1.80 5.09
CA PHE A 410 -12.40 2.43 3.85
C PHE A 410 -12.93 3.85 4.07
N TYR A 411 -12.52 4.52 5.14
CA TYR A 411 -12.96 5.88 5.46
C TYR A 411 -12.70 6.85 4.30
N ASN A 412 -13.72 7.58 3.83
CA ASN A 412 -13.64 8.50 2.68
C ASN A 412 -13.18 7.86 1.34
N CYS A 413 -13.46 6.57 1.10
CA CYS A 413 -13.38 5.97 -0.22
C CYS A 413 -14.62 6.35 -1.04
N SER A 414 -14.74 7.65 -1.36
CA SER A 414 -15.98 8.24 -1.88
C SER A 414 -16.39 7.77 -3.27
N SER A 415 -15.46 7.30 -4.10
CA SER A 415 -15.72 6.76 -5.44
C SER A 415 -15.96 5.25 -5.46
N LEU A 416 -15.82 4.54 -4.32
CA LEU A 416 -15.98 3.10 -4.25
C LEU A 416 -17.46 2.72 -4.47
N THR A 417 -17.75 2.02 -5.59
CA THR A 417 -19.11 1.68 -5.98
C THR A 417 -19.56 0.30 -5.50
N ASN A 418 -18.62 -0.63 -5.39
CA ASN A 418 -18.82 -1.96 -4.84
C ASN A 418 -17.53 -2.48 -4.21
N ILE A 419 -17.68 -3.47 -3.32
CA ILE A 419 -16.56 -4.17 -2.70
C ILE A 419 -16.98 -5.60 -2.36
N ASN A 420 -16.12 -6.57 -2.68
CA ASN A 420 -16.31 -7.95 -2.28
C ASN A 420 -15.54 -8.23 -0.98
N LEU A 421 -16.26 -8.55 0.09
CA LEU A 421 -15.70 -8.86 1.41
C LEU A 421 -15.96 -10.32 1.82
N SER A 422 -16.31 -11.19 0.88
CA SER A 422 -16.69 -12.60 1.18
C SER A 422 -15.53 -13.42 1.79
N SER A 423 -14.27 -13.00 1.60
CA SER A 423 -13.09 -13.61 2.24
C SER A 423 -12.86 -13.15 3.67
N PHE A 424 -13.56 -12.10 4.14
CA PHE A 424 -13.28 -11.52 5.45
C PHE A 424 -13.82 -12.39 6.58
N ASN A 425 -12.96 -12.74 7.52
CA ASN A 425 -13.31 -13.30 8.81
C ASN A 425 -13.14 -12.23 9.88
N THR A 426 -14.23 -11.73 10.44
CA THR A 426 -14.22 -10.65 11.44
C THR A 426 -14.37 -11.13 12.88
N SER A 427 -14.26 -12.45 13.12
CA SER A 427 -14.51 -13.04 14.45
C SER A 427 -13.61 -12.52 15.57
N ASN A 428 -12.42 -12.02 15.24
CA ASN A 428 -11.46 -11.45 16.20
C ASN A 428 -11.49 -9.91 16.24
N VAL A 429 -12.30 -9.26 15.41
CA VAL A 429 -12.35 -7.80 15.33
C VAL A 429 -13.05 -7.22 16.55
N THR A 430 -12.41 -6.25 17.20
CA THR A 430 -12.94 -5.55 18.38
C THR A 430 -13.38 -4.12 18.09
N ASN A 431 -12.86 -3.51 17.02
CA ASN A 431 -13.17 -2.14 16.62
C ASN A 431 -13.43 -2.05 15.11
N MET A 432 -14.66 -1.62 14.75
CA MET A 432 -15.08 -1.36 13.37
C MET A 432 -15.46 0.12 13.15
N SER A 433 -15.12 1.02 14.07
CA SER A 433 -15.51 2.43 13.99
C SER A 433 -15.13 3.04 12.65
N SER A 434 -16.08 3.75 12.03
CA SER A 434 -15.89 4.49 10.78
C SER A 434 -15.41 3.65 9.58
N MET A 435 -15.61 2.31 9.60
CA MET A 435 -15.03 1.40 8.57
C MET A 435 -15.42 1.80 7.15
N PHE A 436 -16.69 2.21 6.92
CA PHE A 436 -17.21 2.67 5.62
C PHE A 436 -17.65 4.15 5.65
N HIS A 437 -17.14 4.93 6.60
CA HIS A 437 -17.54 6.34 6.73
C HIS A 437 -17.26 7.11 5.43
N ASN A 438 -18.27 7.83 4.90
CA ASN A 438 -18.23 8.57 3.65
C ASN A 438 -17.85 7.72 2.39
N CYS A 439 -18.21 6.44 2.35
CA CYS A 439 -18.24 5.67 1.12
C CYS A 439 -19.50 6.08 0.31
N SER A 440 -19.54 7.32 -0.16
CA SER A 440 -20.76 7.96 -0.66
C SER A 440 -21.31 7.36 -1.96
N SER A 441 -20.47 6.70 -2.77
CA SER A 441 -20.89 6.02 -4.02
C SER A 441 -21.29 4.55 -3.80
N LEU A 442 -21.12 4.00 -2.59
CA LEU A 442 -21.40 2.60 -2.29
C LEU A 442 -22.91 2.35 -2.26
N ALA A 443 -23.44 1.70 -3.30
CA ALA A 443 -24.86 1.49 -3.45
C ALA A 443 -25.35 0.17 -2.81
N LYS A 444 -24.47 -0.82 -2.69
CA LYS A 444 -24.73 -2.12 -2.09
C LYS A 444 -23.51 -2.57 -1.28
N LEU A 445 -23.77 -3.26 -0.18
CA LEU A 445 -22.74 -3.82 0.69
C LEU A 445 -23.25 -5.15 1.27
N ASP A 446 -22.54 -6.24 0.97
CA ASP A 446 -22.80 -7.56 1.54
C ASP A 446 -21.89 -7.78 2.76
N LEU A 447 -22.52 -7.96 3.92
CA LEU A 447 -21.87 -8.22 5.20
C LEU A 447 -22.33 -9.55 5.82
N SER A 448 -22.90 -10.44 5.01
CA SER A 448 -23.50 -11.70 5.49
C SER A 448 -22.51 -12.64 6.21
N ASN A 449 -21.23 -12.49 5.93
CA ASN A 449 -20.14 -13.24 6.58
C ASN A 449 -19.54 -12.54 7.81
N PHE A 450 -19.96 -11.30 8.14
CA PHE A 450 -19.40 -10.59 9.28
C PHE A 450 -19.86 -11.16 10.60
N ASN A 451 -18.93 -11.47 11.47
CA ASN A 451 -19.17 -11.83 12.87
C ASN A 451 -18.78 -10.66 13.78
N THR A 452 -19.75 -10.05 14.44
CA THR A 452 -19.52 -8.86 15.28
C THR A 452 -19.56 -9.15 16.78
N LEU A 453 -19.53 -10.42 17.19
CA LEU A 453 -19.63 -10.86 18.61
C LEU A 453 -18.59 -10.20 19.53
N ASN A 454 -17.42 -9.86 19.01
CA ASN A 454 -16.34 -9.26 19.78
C ASN A 454 -16.20 -7.75 19.61
N VAL A 455 -17.06 -7.13 18.78
CA VAL A 455 -16.99 -5.69 18.53
C VAL A 455 -17.53 -4.90 19.71
N THR A 456 -16.78 -3.92 20.17
CA THR A 456 -17.13 -3.04 21.29
C THR A 456 -17.45 -1.61 20.87
N SER A 457 -17.00 -1.18 19.67
CA SER A 457 -17.30 0.14 19.10
C SER A 457 -17.73 0.03 17.64
N MET A 458 -18.86 0.69 17.32
CA MET A 458 -19.44 0.79 15.98
C MET A 458 -19.72 2.26 15.60
N ASP A 459 -18.92 3.20 16.12
CA ASP A 459 -19.09 4.63 15.89
C ASP A 459 -18.99 4.95 14.40
N GLY A 460 -20.03 5.49 13.80
CA GLY A 460 -20.05 5.98 12.42
C GLY A 460 -19.73 4.94 11.34
N VAL A 461 -19.93 3.65 11.57
CA VAL A 461 -19.53 2.57 10.63
C VAL A 461 -19.99 2.84 9.20
N PHE A 462 -21.26 3.26 9.01
CA PHE A 462 -21.86 3.54 7.70
C PHE A 462 -22.15 5.02 7.49
N SER A 463 -21.65 5.90 8.35
CA SER A 463 -21.90 7.35 8.25
C SER A 463 -21.50 7.88 6.87
N GLY A 464 -22.41 8.63 6.22
CA GLY A 464 -22.14 9.21 4.91
C GLY A 464 -22.21 8.24 3.72
N CYS A 465 -22.67 6.99 3.91
CA CYS A 465 -22.97 6.07 2.80
C CYS A 465 -24.26 6.50 2.08
N SER A 466 -24.20 7.67 1.42
CA SER A 466 -25.39 8.37 0.91
C SER A 466 -26.09 7.68 -0.24
N SER A 467 -25.42 6.78 -0.98
CA SER A 467 -26.02 6.00 -2.08
C SER A 467 -26.59 4.66 -1.62
N LEU A 468 -26.35 4.24 -0.37
CA LEU A 468 -26.81 2.96 0.14
C LEU A 468 -28.33 2.97 0.32
N THR A 469 -29.04 2.08 -0.40
CA THR A 469 -30.52 2.03 -0.39
C THR A 469 -31.09 1.01 0.59
N SER A 470 -30.34 -0.05 0.86
CA SER A 470 -30.68 -1.10 1.83
C SER A 470 -29.40 -1.70 2.42
N LEU A 471 -29.52 -2.25 3.62
CA LEU A 471 -28.42 -2.92 4.31
C LEU A 471 -28.99 -4.04 5.16
N ASP A 472 -28.48 -5.26 4.98
CA ASP A 472 -28.83 -6.41 5.83
C ASP A 472 -27.80 -6.55 6.96
N LEU A 473 -28.26 -6.40 8.20
CA LEU A 473 -27.48 -6.53 9.43
C LEU A 473 -28.02 -7.63 10.33
N SER A 474 -28.83 -8.56 9.80
CA SER A 474 -29.47 -9.60 10.57
C SER A 474 -28.53 -10.54 11.32
N ASN A 475 -27.28 -10.63 10.85
CA ASN A 475 -26.21 -11.41 11.49
C ASN A 475 -25.39 -10.62 12.52
N PHE A 476 -25.65 -9.31 12.69
CA PHE A 476 -24.88 -8.50 13.65
C PHE A 476 -25.27 -8.81 15.09
N ASN A 477 -24.29 -9.12 15.91
CA ASN A 477 -24.42 -9.22 17.36
C ASN A 477 -23.80 -7.97 17.98
N THR A 478 -24.59 -7.15 18.67
CA THR A 478 -24.14 -5.90 19.29
C THR A 478 -24.08 -5.96 20.81
N SER A 479 -24.17 -7.15 21.41
CA SER A 479 -24.26 -7.33 22.88
C SER A 479 -23.03 -6.78 23.65
N LYS A 480 -21.88 -6.64 23.00
CA LYS A 480 -20.67 -6.02 23.59
C LYS A 480 -20.47 -4.56 23.22
N VAL A 481 -21.32 -4.01 22.35
CA VAL A 481 -21.16 -2.63 21.88
C VAL A 481 -21.60 -1.66 22.98
N THR A 482 -20.72 -0.73 23.31
CA THR A 482 -20.98 0.31 24.33
C THR A 482 -21.23 1.69 23.73
N SER A 483 -20.86 1.90 22.45
CA SER A 483 -21.00 3.17 21.74
C SER A 483 -21.30 2.91 20.26
N MET A 484 -22.32 3.59 19.71
CA MET A 484 -22.70 3.55 18.29
C MET A 484 -23.22 4.91 17.77
N PRO A 485 -22.59 6.04 18.13
CA PRO A 485 -23.00 7.34 17.60
C PRO A 485 -22.81 7.40 16.10
N ALA A 486 -23.68 8.14 15.44
CA ALA A 486 -23.59 8.43 14.00
C ALA A 486 -23.52 7.18 13.08
N MET A 487 -23.93 5.97 13.55
CA MET A 487 -23.73 4.70 12.83
C MET A 487 -24.26 4.75 11.40
N PHE A 488 -25.43 5.37 11.19
CA PHE A 488 -26.10 5.55 9.88
C PHE A 488 -26.25 7.03 9.50
N MET A 489 -25.48 7.94 10.12
CA MET A 489 -25.58 9.37 9.85
C MET A 489 -25.40 9.66 8.36
N LYS A 490 -26.32 10.50 7.79
CA LYS A 490 -26.29 10.88 6.36
C LYS A 490 -26.37 9.71 5.37
N CYS A 491 -26.94 8.56 5.75
CA CYS A 491 -27.37 7.54 4.81
C CYS A 491 -28.66 7.99 4.12
N SER A 492 -28.55 9.03 3.29
CA SER A 492 -29.70 9.79 2.80
C SER A 492 -30.61 9.02 1.85
N SER A 493 -30.12 7.98 1.18
CA SER A 493 -30.90 7.11 0.27
C SER A 493 -31.46 5.86 0.96
N LEU A 494 -31.13 5.61 2.22
CA LEU A 494 -31.57 4.42 2.95
C LEU A 494 -33.09 4.48 3.20
N ILE A 495 -33.83 3.50 2.66
CA ILE A 495 -35.31 3.48 2.70
C ILE A 495 -35.83 2.71 3.91
N SER A 496 -35.19 1.60 4.21
CA SER A 496 -35.56 0.71 5.34
C SER A 496 -34.32 0.08 5.95
N LEU A 497 -34.39 -0.25 7.23
CA LEU A 497 -33.32 -0.88 7.99
C LEU A 497 -33.92 -1.83 9.02
N ASN A 498 -33.46 -3.08 9.02
CA ASN A 498 -33.86 -4.06 10.04
C ASN A 498 -32.75 -4.11 11.12
N LEU A 499 -33.13 -3.75 12.36
CA LEU A 499 -32.27 -3.74 13.53
C LEU A 499 -32.74 -4.73 14.63
N ASN A 500 -33.57 -5.70 14.30
CA ASN A 500 -34.14 -6.64 15.29
C ASN A 500 -33.07 -7.52 15.97
N SER A 501 -31.89 -7.66 15.36
CA SER A 501 -30.74 -8.38 15.94
C SER A 501 -29.92 -7.53 16.92
N PHE A 502 -30.21 -6.22 17.02
CA PHE A 502 -29.41 -5.32 17.84
C PHE A 502 -29.79 -5.45 19.33
N ASP A 503 -28.82 -5.83 20.14
CA ASP A 503 -28.85 -5.70 21.59
C ASP A 503 -28.18 -4.38 21.99
N THR A 504 -28.98 -3.45 22.51
CA THR A 504 -28.49 -2.12 22.92
C THR A 504 -28.36 -1.96 24.43
N SER A 505 -28.50 -3.05 25.20
CA SER A 505 -28.50 -3.04 26.67
C SER A 505 -27.21 -2.52 27.31
N ASN A 506 -26.10 -2.47 26.56
CA ASN A 506 -24.83 -1.91 27.01
C ASN A 506 -24.49 -0.56 26.38
N VAL A 507 -25.33 -0.03 25.50
CA VAL A 507 -25.04 1.21 24.78
C VAL A 507 -25.31 2.43 25.66
N THR A 508 -24.34 3.34 25.70
CA THR A 508 -24.42 4.60 26.46
C THR A 508 -24.58 5.83 25.55
N ASN A 509 -24.18 5.73 24.27
CA ASN A 509 -24.21 6.85 23.33
C ASN A 509 -24.83 6.43 21.99
N MET A 510 -25.95 7.08 21.62
CA MET A 510 -26.66 6.94 20.33
C MET A 510 -26.77 8.26 19.57
N SER A 511 -25.92 9.27 19.90
CA SER A 511 -25.99 10.59 19.27
C SER A 511 -25.83 10.47 17.73
N GLY A 512 -26.73 11.15 17.00
CA GLY A 512 -26.69 11.20 15.55
C GLY A 512 -26.89 9.86 14.82
N MET A 513 -27.31 8.80 15.49
CA MET A 513 -27.35 7.44 14.90
C MET A 513 -28.04 7.39 13.54
N PHE A 514 -29.17 8.11 13.37
CA PHE A 514 -29.91 8.21 12.12
C PHE A 514 -29.94 9.63 11.53
N ASN A 515 -29.11 10.54 12.05
CA ASN A 515 -29.06 11.93 11.61
C ASN A 515 -28.94 12.04 10.09
N GLY A 516 -29.88 12.74 9.43
CA GLY A 516 -29.85 12.95 7.98
C GLY A 516 -30.25 11.73 7.13
N CYS A 517 -30.91 10.73 7.70
CA CYS A 517 -31.51 9.62 6.95
C CYS A 517 -32.83 10.11 6.28
N LEU A 518 -32.70 10.90 5.22
CA LEU A 518 -33.80 11.65 4.58
C LEU A 518 -34.85 10.74 3.93
N SER A 519 -34.47 9.55 3.49
CA SER A 519 -35.35 8.61 2.79
C SER A 519 -35.93 7.53 3.68
N LEU A 520 -35.49 7.44 4.94
CA LEU A 520 -35.95 6.40 5.87
C LEU A 520 -37.41 6.63 6.28
N THR A 521 -38.29 5.70 5.88
CA THR A 521 -39.73 5.83 6.08
C THR A 521 -40.23 5.12 7.33
N SER A 522 -39.62 4.01 7.70
CA SER A 522 -39.98 3.23 8.87
C SER A 522 -38.75 2.63 9.54
N LEU A 523 -38.84 2.49 10.85
CA LEU A 523 -37.80 1.88 11.66
C LEU A 523 -38.43 1.21 12.88
N ASP A 524 -38.17 -0.07 13.08
CA ASP A 524 -38.58 -0.79 14.27
C ASP A 524 -37.48 -0.71 15.33
N LEU A 525 -37.74 -0.03 16.44
CA LEU A 525 -36.84 0.12 17.58
C LEU A 525 -37.45 -0.57 18.84
N SER A 526 -38.39 -1.48 18.68
CA SER A 526 -39.06 -2.16 19.79
C SER A 526 -38.09 -2.99 20.65
N THR A 527 -37.00 -3.44 20.08
CA THR A 527 -35.92 -4.19 20.77
C THR A 527 -34.86 -3.30 21.44
N PHE A 528 -34.91 -1.97 21.22
CA PHE A 528 -33.90 -1.08 21.77
C PHE A 528 -34.10 -0.88 23.27
N ASP A 529 -33.11 -1.29 24.06
CA ASP A 529 -32.99 -0.96 25.46
C ASP A 529 -32.22 0.36 25.60
N THR A 530 -32.89 1.41 26.06
CA THR A 530 -32.27 2.73 26.29
C THR A 530 -31.94 2.98 27.76
N SER A 531 -31.99 1.98 28.63
CA SER A 531 -31.82 2.12 30.08
C SER A 531 -30.45 2.66 30.51
N LYS A 532 -29.41 2.43 29.69
CA LYS A 532 -28.05 2.94 29.93
C LYS A 532 -27.70 4.13 29.03
N VAL A 533 -28.54 4.50 28.07
CA VAL A 533 -28.22 5.58 27.14
C VAL A 533 -28.29 6.93 27.86
N THR A 534 -27.18 7.65 27.84
CA THR A 534 -27.08 9.00 28.42
C THR A 534 -27.01 10.09 27.36
N THR A 535 -26.76 9.74 26.08
CA THR A 535 -26.54 10.71 25.02
C THR A 535 -27.29 10.34 23.74
N PHE A 536 -28.25 11.18 23.32
CA PHE A 536 -28.99 11.11 22.06
C PHE A 536 -28.72 12.28 21.12
N GLY A 537 -27.93 13.25 21.52
CA GLY A 537 -27.53 14.42 20.76
C GLY A 537 -26.22 14.99 21.24
N ASN A 538 -25.76 16.08 20.63
CA ASN A 538 -24.63 16.88 21.11
C ASN A 538 -24.67 18.28 20.52
N TYR A 539 -23.80 19.17 21.02
CA TYR A 539 -23.75 20.57 20.61
C TYR A 539 -23.32 20.79 19.14
N TYR A 540 -22.88 19.74 18.41
CA TYR A 540 -22.63 19.80 16.97
C TYR A 540 -23.90 19.47 16.16
N ASN A 541 -25.10 19.51 16.73
CA ASN A 541 -26.37 19.13 16.13
C ASN A 541 -26.40 17.64 15.68
N LEU A 542 -25.73 16.77 16.41
CA LEU A 542 -25.81 15.33 16.17
C LEU A 542 -27.00 14.70 16.93
N GLY A 543 -28.20 15.24 16.74
CA GLY A 543 -29.43 14.63 17.27
C GLY A 543 -29.73 13.29 16.58
N MET A 544 -30.18 12.28 17.35
CA MET A 544 -30.39 10.91 16.86
C MET A 544 -31.26 10.84 15.61
N PHE A 545 -32.36 11.63 15.56
CA PHE A 545 -33.30 11.67 14.42
C PHE A 545 -33.28 13.01 13.68
N TYR A 546 -32.22 13.80 13.83
CA TYR A 546 -32.11 15.10 13.16
C TYR A 546 -32.33 14.93 11.65
N SER A 547 -33.26 15.74 11.07
CA SER A 547 -33.61 15.72 9.64
C SER A 547 -34.13 14.37 9.10
N CYS A 548 -34.62 13.47 9.92
CA CYS A 548 -35.34 12.27 9.46
C CYS A 548 -36.79 12.62 9.04
N SER A 549 -36.97 13.36 7.95
CA SER A 549 -38.24 14.00 7.62
C SER A 549 -39.38 13.03 7.37
N LYS A 550 -39.10 11.84 6.82
CA LYS A 550 -40.09 10.81 6.43
C LYS A 550 -40.34 9.74 7.48
N LEU A 551 -39.61 9.77 8.58
CA LEU A 551 -39.53 8.65 9.51
C LEU A 551 -40.79 8.49 10.34
N THR A 552 -41.35 7.27 10.34
CA THR A 552 -42.34 6.77 11.32
C THR A 552 -41.66 5.73 12.20
N THR A 553 -41.66 5.98 13.51
CA THR A 553 -41.05 5.05 14.50
C THR A 553 -41.62 5.28 15.90
N THR A 554 -41.39 4.31 16.78
CA THR A 554 -41.60 4.43 18.22
C THR A 554 -40.28 4.14 18.93
N ILE A 555 -39.87 5.01 19.84
CA ILE A 555 -38.73 4.80 20.71
C ILE A 555 -39.15 4.87 22.18
N SER A 556 -38.57 4.02 23.03
CA SER A 556 -38.84 3.97 24.46
C SER A 556 -37.69 4.60 25.24
N MET A 557 -38.02 5.63 26.04
CA MET A 557 -37.06 6.28 26.97
C MET A 557 -37.08 5.59 28.33
N MET A 558 -36.12 4.74 28.58
CA MET A 558 -36.01 3.90 29.76
C MET A 558 -34.95 4.43 30.76
N ASN A 559 -34.38 5.62 30.52
CA ASN A 559 -33.43 6.29 31.41
C ASN A 559 -33.85 7.74 31.69
N ALA A 560 -33.99 8.09 32.96
CA ALA A 560 -34.29 9.45 33.37
C ALA A 560 -33.03 10.34 33.51
N ASN A 561 -31.83 9.75 33.42
CA ASN A 561 -30.54 10.42 33.59
C ASN A 561 -29.84 10.73 32.25
N VAL A 562 -30.59 10.99 31.19
CA VAL A 562 -30.03 11.44 29.92
C VAL A 562 -29.43 12.84 30.06
N THR A 563 -28.18 12.98 29.68
CA THR A 563 -27.43 14.24 29.87
C THR A 563 -27.39 15.11 28.63
N ASP A 564 -27.53 14.53 27.43
CA ASP A 564 -27.52 15.28 26.18
C ASP A 564 -28.50 14.69 25.15
N TYR A 565 -29.42 15.51 24.70
CA TYR A 565 -30.42 15.25 23.66
C TYR A 565 -30.55 16.43 22.68
N THR A 566 -29.52 17.26 22.58
CA THR A 566 -29.49 18.45 21.73
C THR A 566 -29.88 18.10 20.30
N ALA A 567 -30.87 18.86 19.75
CA ALA A 567 -31.39 18.71 18.41
C ALA A 567 -31.96 17.29 18.07
N MET A 568 -32.30 16.46 19.07
CA MET A 568 -32.71 15.06 18.86
C MET A 568 -33.77 14.90 17.79
N PHE A 569 -34.77 15.77 17.76
CA PHE A 569 -35.90 15.71 16.81
C PHE A 569 -35.99 16.90 15.84
N SER A 570 -34.96 17.73 15.74
CA SER A 570 -34.96 18.88 14.84
C SER A 570 -35.10 18.44 13.39
N GLY A 571 -36.14 18.88 12.67
CA GLY A 571 -36.47 18.47 11.30
C GLY A 571 -36.92 17.01 11.14
N ALA A 572 -37.22 16.29 12.23
CA ALA A 572 -37.72 14.91 12.18
C ALA A 572 -39.23 14.87 11.92
N ALA A 573 -39.71 13.84 11.21
CA ALA A 573 -41.14 13.58 10.92
C ALA A 573 -41.87 14.84 10.43
N THR A 574 -41.33 15.53 9.43
CA THR A 574 -41.90 16.76 8.86
C THR A 574 -42.78 16.50 7.64
N ASP A 575 -42.64 15.35 7.00
CA ASP A 575 -43.40 14.94 5.83
C ASP A 575 -44.79 14.48 6.25
N SER A 576 -45.78 14.60 5.33
CA SER A 576 -47.16 14.18 5.58
C SER A 576 -47.23 12.68 5.88
N GLY A 577 -47.82 12.33 7.02
CA GLY A 577 -47.98 10.96 7.47
C GLY A 577 -46.82 10.39 8.30
N ALA A 578 -45.70 11.09 8.37
CA ALA A 578 -44.59 10.69 9.26
C ALA A 578 -44.95 11.01 10.73
N ILE A 579 -44.54 10.13 11.65
CA ILE A 579 -44.77 10.32 13.09
C ILE A 579 -43.71 9.61 13.91
N ILE A 580 -43.15 10.31 14.88
CA ILE A 580 -42.26 9.70 15.90
C ILE A 580 -42.97 9.74 17.25
N THR A 581 -43.17 8.53 17.83
CA THR A 581 -43.81 8.35 19.14
C THR A 581 -42.71 8.06 20.18
N VAL A 582 -42.72 8.77 21.32
CA VAL A 582 -41.75 8.59 22.40
C VAL A 582 -42.47 8.02 23.64
N ASN A 583 -42.33 6.71 23.85
CA ASN A 583 -42.75 6.06 25.07
C ASN A 583 -41.75 6.31 26.20
N TYR A 584 -42.17 6.19 27.47
CA TYR A 584 -41.32 6.60 28.57
C TYR A 584 -41.65 5.88 29.89
N ILE A 585 -40.67 5.68 30.75
CA ILE A 585 -40.87 5.32 32.17
C ILE A 585 -41.34 6.53 32.95
N ALA A 586 -42.03 6.33 34.09
CA ALA A 586 -42.63 7.40 34.90
C ALA A 586 -41.61 8.52 35.21
N ASP A 587 -40.40 8.14 35.66
CA ASP A 587 -39.38 9.07 36.06
C ASP A 587 -38.77 9.89 34.90
N ALA A 588 -38.95 9.44 33.64
CA ALA A 588 -38.48 10.14 32.43
C ALA A 588 -39.53 11.08 31.83
N SER A 589 -40.71 11.21 32.40
CA SER A 589 -41.84 11.96 31.79
C SER A 589 -41.47 13.42 31.45
N THR A 590 -40.92 14.15 32.39
CA THR A 590 -40.50 15.56 32.20
C THR A 590 -39.34 15.69 31.22
N LEU A 591 -38.40 14.75 31.28
CA LEU A 591 -37.28 14.69 30.35
C LEU A 591 -37.75 14.52 28.92
N VAL A 592 -38.73 13.62 28.67
CA VAL A 592 -39.32 13.38 27.35
C VAL A 592 -40.03 14.63 26.80
N ASP A 593 -40.71 15.40 27.64
CA ASP A 593 -41.30 16.69 27.23
C ASP A 593 -40.21 17.66 26.73
N SER A 594 -39.07 17.71 27.43
CA SER A 594 -37.90 18.53 27.03
C SER A 594 -37.23 18.01 25.76
N MET A 595 -37.12 16.69 25.57
CA MET A 595 -36.62 16.08 24.34
C MET A 595 -37.51 16.42 23.14
N ILE A 596 -38.82 16.29 23.29
CA ILE A 596 -39.81 16.61 22.25
C ILE A 596 -39.77 18.12 21.90
N ALA A 597 -39.47 18.98 22.87
CA ALA A 597 -39.32 20.41 22.62
C ALA A 597 -38.14 20.76 21.69
N THR A 598 -37.21 19.84 21.41
CA THR A 598 -36.13 20.05 20.40
C THR A 598 -36.63 19.95 18.95
N LYS A 599 -37.89 19.54 18.73
CA LYS A 599 -38.49 19.39 17.41
C LYS A 599 -38.69 20.74 16.69
N SER A 600 -38.66 20.72 15.36
CA SER A 600 -39.09 21.85 14.53
C SER A 600 -40.62 22.06 14.63
N SER A 601 -41.11 23.26 14.37
CA SER A 601 -42.55 23.59 14.48
C SER A 601 -43.48 22.74 13.61
N ASN A 602 -42.97 22.24 12.48
CA ASN A 602 -43.68 21.37 11.54
C ASN A 602 -43.43 19.86 11.78
N SER A 603 -42.67 19.49 12.80
CA SER A 603 -42.38 18.08 13.13
C SER A 603 -43.51 17.43 13.89
N ASN A 604 -43.90 16.21 13.46
CA ASN A 604 -44.90 15.37 14.12
C ASN A 604 -44.21 14.37 15.09
N VAL A 605 -43.73 14.90 16.20
CA VAL A 605 -43.16 14.11 17.30
C VAL A 605 -44.08 14.23 18.51
N VAL A 606 -44.53 13.10 19.00
CA VAL A 606 -45.55 13.04 20.06
C VAL A 606 -45.08 12.21 21.26
N LYS A 607 -45.59 12.56 22.43
CA LYS A 607 -45.42 11.76 23.64
C LYS A 607 -46.35 10.55 23.55
N GLY A 608 -45.83 9.39 23.79
CA GLY A 608 -46.52 8.12 23.68
C GLY A 608 -47.01 7.61 25.04
N THR A 609 -46.97 6.29 25.22
CA THR A 609 -47.46 5.59 26.41
C THR A 609 -46.40 5.58 27.53
N GLN A 610 -46.85 5.72 28.76
CA GLN A 610 -46.03 5.41 29.91
C GLN A 610 -45.88 3.89 30.05
N LEU A 611 -44.67 3.41 30.14
CA LEU A 611 -44.29 2.00 30.27
C LEU A 611 -44.35 1.52 31.71
#